data_6c0fbd41607989793cee99fcf3c9bafd
#
_entry.id   6c0fbd41607989793cee99fcf3c9bafd
#
_cell.length_a   1.000
_cell.length_b   1.000
_cell.length_c   1.000
_cell.angle_alpha   90.00
_cell.angle_beta   90.00
_cell.angle_gamma   90.00
#
_symmetry.space_group_name_H-M   'P 1'
#
loop_
_entity.id
_entity.type
_entity.pdbx_description
1 polymer ?
#
loop_
_entity_poly.entity_id
_entity_poly.type
_entity_poly.pdbx_seq_one_letter_code
_entity_poly.pdbx_strand_id
1 'polypeptide(L)'
;MYPGAHLAQHADKPAVIMAGTGWTQTFAELDTAANRLSHLLRESGLQPGDHVAICMENHPRYLEVLWGCNYAGLIYTAASSRLTAEELGYVVDDCGARVFITSQHLAGLASAIVASTPKVEWRLMLDGVIDGHESYEDTVAMHDAGPLPDRVAGTDMLYSSGTTGRPKGVLPAVPSTPLEEFSSGVKTLLELLFAMDDSKTYLSPAPLYHAAPLRFCMAVQACGSTVVVMEHFDAAEYLQLIEQYSATHSQLVPTMFVRMLKLPDEVRSQYDVSSLEAAIHAAAPCPVAVKQQMIDWWGPVIHEYYAGTEGNGFVYCNSDMWLAHPGTVGVPINCSVHIVGEDGEEVPVGEAGTVYFESGATFEYHNDPEKTAASRHPSGWSTLGDVGHVDEDGFLYLTDRKAYMIITGGVNVYPQEAENLLVSHPAVVDVAVFGVPDDDFGEQVKAVVEPLSMPESDEDRAALEATLIAYCREHLADVKCPRSVDFRPELPRHPTGKLYKRLLKDEYWAAAGRSI
;
A
#
# COMPACT_ATOMS: atom_id res chain seq x y z
N MET A 1 15.02 10.68 14.17
CA MET A 1 15.21 9.41 14.92
C MET A 1 15.41 8.27 13.93
N TYR A 2 16.32 7.34 14.18
CA TYR A 2 16.80 6.29 13.31
C TYR A 2 17.34 5.13 14.16
N PRO A 3 17.56 3.90 13.65
CA PRO A 3 18.01 2.75 14.45
C PRO A 3 19.22 3.01 15.35
N GLY A 4 20.25 3.68 14.83
CA GLY A 4 21.46 4.02 15.59
C GLY A 4 21.23 4.90 16.82
N ALA A 5 20.11 5.63 16.88
CA ALA A 5 19.77 6.44 18.05
C ALA A 5 19.39 5.61 19.28
N HIS A 6 19.07 4.32 19.09
CA HIS A 6 18.64 3.40 20.15
C HIS A 6 19.76 2.50 20.69
N LEU A 7 20.99 2.55 20.14
CA LEU A 7 22.07 1.61 20.48
C LEU A 7 22.48 1.65 21.95
N ALA A 8 22.39 2.80 22.59
CA ALA A 8 22.75 2.92 24.00
C ALA A 8 21.88 2.05 24.94
N GLN A 9 20.65 1.74 24.52
CA GLN A 9 19.65 1.02 25.32
C GLN A 9 19.25 -0.33 24.69
N HIS A 10 19.32 -0.45 23.36
CA HIS A 10 18.72 -1.56 22.61
C HIS A 10 19.67 -2.19 21.59
N ALA A 11 21.00 -2.11 21.77
CA ALA A 11 21.96 -2.66 20.81
C ALA A 11 21.67 -4.13 20.41
N ASP A 12 21.39 -4.97 21.40
CA ASP A 12 21.15 -6.41 21.21
C ASP A 12 19.67 -6.77 20.99
N LYS A 13 18.76 -5.76 21.01
CA LYS A 13 17.35 -5.98 20.76
C LYS A 13 17.13 -6.33 19.28
N PRO A 14 16.26 -7.29 18.95
CA PRO A 14 15.85 -7.55 17.57
C PRO A 14 15.22 -6.28 16.94
N ALA A 15 15.79 -5.81 15.85
CA ALA A 15 15.21 -4.77 15.01
C ALA A 15 14.33 -5.36 13.91
N VAL A 16 14.71 -6.55 13.39
CA VAL A 16 13.98 -7.30 12.37
C VAL A 16 13.96 -8.77 12.74
N ILE A 17 12.82 -9.41 12.56
CA ILE A 17 12.65 -10.88 12.62
C ILE A 17 11.89 -11.31 11.37
N MET A 18 12.42 -12.29 10.61
CA MET A 18 11.68 -12.91 9.51
C MET A 18 10.80 -14.03 10.06
N ALA A 19 9.50 -13.97 9.81
CA ALA A 19 8.53 -14.88 10.42
C ALA A 19 8.74 -16.34 10.02
N GLY A 20 8.95 -16.61 8.72
CA GLY A 20 9.08 -17.97 8.20
C GLY A 20 10.40 -18.64 8.51
N THR A 21 11.52 -17.90 8.51
CA THR A 21 12.86 -18.44 8.72
C THR A 21 13.36 -18.29 10.15
N GLY A 22 12.80 -17.37 10.93
CA GLY A 22 13.30 -16.98 12.25
C GLY A 22 14.61 -16.18 12.19
N TRP A 23 15.08 -15.78 11.01
CA TRP A 23 16.26 -14.94 10.87
C TRP A 23 16.06 -13.61 11.61
N THR A 24 17.08 -13.18 12.34
CA THR A 24 17.00 -12.02 13.22
C THR A 24 18.20 -11.12 12.99
N GLN A 25 17.95 -9.79 12.97
CA GLN A 25 18.97 -8.75 12.96
C GLN A 25 18.71 -7.80 14.13
N THR A 26 19.72 -7.57 14.95
CA THR A 26 19.65 -6.64 16.08
C THR A 26 19.77 -5.18 15.60
N PHE A 27 19.46 -4.21 16.49
CA PHE A 27 19.64 -2.79 16.19
C PHE A 27 21.11 -2.44 15.90
N ALA A 28 22.06 -3.06 16.61
CA ALA A 28 23.49 -2.84 16.36
C ALA A 28 23.93 -3.38 15.00
N GLU A 29 23.45 -4.57 14.61
CA GLU A 29 23.76 -5.16 13.31
C GLU A 29 23.11 -4.38 12.17
N LEU A 30 21.84 -3.95 12.34
CA LEU A 30 21.14 -3.11 11.37
C LEU A 30 21.85 -1.78 11.14
N ASP A 31 22.20 -1.07 12.23
CA ASP A 31 22.89 0.23 12.14
C ASP A 31 24.27 0.08 11.49
N THR A 32 25.02 -0.96 11.90
CA THR A 32 26.33 -1.28 11.31
C THR A 32 26.24 -1.52 9.80
N ALA A 33 25.28 -2.33 9.38
CA ALA A 33 25.10 -2.66 7.97
C ALA A 33 24.62 -1.45 7.16
N ALA A 34 23.67 -0.68 7.70
CA ALA A 34 23.18 0.56 7.08
C ALA A 34 24.31 1.60 6.92
N ASN A 35 25.19 1.77 7.93
CA ASN A 35 26.36 2.65 7.83
C ASN A 35 27.30 2.18 6.73
N ARG A 36 27.65 0.88 6.66
CA ARG A 36 28.52 0.33 5.62
C ARG A 36 27.96 0.58 4.21
N LEU A 37 26.66 0.31 4.01
CA LEU A 37 26.02 0.61 2.73
C LEU A 37 26.03 2.11 2.42
N SER A 38 25.81 2.97 3.41
CA SER A 38 25.84 4.42 3.20
C SER A 38 27.22 4.91 2.78
N HIS A 39 28.30 4.38 3.37
CA HIS A 39 29.67 4.65 2.92
C HIS A 39 29.91 4.18 1.49
N LEU A 40 29.54 2.93 1.19
CA LEU A 40 29.64 2.37 -0.15
C LEU A 40 29.00 3.30 -1.20
N LEU A 41 27.75 3.71 -0.97
CA LEU A 41 26.99 4.56 -1.90
C LEU A 41 27.61 5.96 -2.05
N ARG A 42 28.09 6.56 -0.98
CA ARG A 42 28.75 7.89 -1.01
C ARG A 42 30.13 7.83 -1.64
N GLU A 43 30.92 6.80 -1.37
CA GLU A 43 32.26 6.58 -1.94
C GLU A 43 32.21 6.23 -3.43
N SER A 44 31.09 5.63 -3.91
CA SER A 44 30.84 5.43 -5.35
C SER A 44 30.42 6.72 -6.08
N GLY A 45 30.41 7.87 -5.40
CA GLY A 45 30.17 9.18 -5.98
C GLY A 45 28.70 9.64 -5.96
N LEU A 46 27.78 8.91 -5.28
CA LEU A 46 26.42 9.40 -5.08
C LEU A 46 26.40 10.55 -4.07
N GLN A 47 25.58 11.55 -4.34
CA GLN A 47 25.37 12.70 -3.48
C GLN A 47 23.96 12.67 -2.87
N PRO A 48 23.69 13.36 -1.73
CA PRO A 48 22.34 13.52 -1.23
C PRO A 48 21.38 13.99 -2.34
N GLY A 49 20.25 13.29 -2.48
CA GLY A 49 19.27 13.52 -3.54
C GLY A 49 19.47 12.68 -4.81
N ASP A 50 20.58 11.94 -4.95
CA ASP A 50 20.72 10.95 -6.04
C ASP A 50 19.79 9.74 -5.79
N HIS A 51 19.45 9.04 -6.87
CA HIS A 51 18.45 8.00 -6.85
C HIS A 51 19.04 6.57 -6.83
N VAL A 52 18.43 5.70 -6.03
CA VAL A 52 18.68 4.26 -5.95
C VAL A 52 17.38 3.51 -6.20
N ALA A 53 17.38 2.51 -7.06
CA ALA A 53 16.24 1.60 -7.24
C ALA A 53 16.49 0.28 -6.50
N ILE A 54 15.43 -0.24 -5.87
CA ILE A 54 15.44 -1.47 -5.08
C ILE A 54 14.31 -2.36 -5.59
N CYS A 55 14.62 -3.62 -5.92
CA CYS A 55 13.60 -4.60 -6.29
C CYS A 55 13.94 -5.95 -5.65
N MET A 56 13.22 -6.29 -4.60
CA MET A 56 13.38 -7.54 -3.83
C MET A 56 12.02 -8.04 -3.33
N GLU A 57 11.95 -9.32 -3.03
CA GLU A 57 10.91 -9.91 -2.17
C GLU A 57 11.01 -9.33 -0.74
N ASN A 58 10.13 -9.76 0.19
CA ASN A 58 10.33 -9.48 1.62
C ASN A 58 11.61 -10.21 2.09
N HIS A 59 12.73 -9.56 1.89
CA HIS A 59 14.07 -10.09 2.11
C HIS A 59 14.57 -9.73 3.53
N PRO A 60 15.33 -10.58 4.24
CA PRO A 60 15.88 -10.29 5.57
C PRO A 60 16.62 -8.94 5.66
N ARG A 61 17.36 -8.59 4.61
CA ARG A 61 18.15 -7.34 4.54
C ARG A 61 17.41 -6.17 3.89
N TYR A 62 16.09 -6.27 3.67
CA TYR A 62 15.33 -5.21 3.00
C TYR A 62 15.43 -3.88 3.76
N LEU A 63 15.17 -3.92 5.07
CA LEU A 63 15.21 -2.72 5.92
C LEU A 63 16.63 -2.18 6.09
N GLU A 64 17.64 -3.04 6.07
CA GLU A 64 19.06 -2.66 6.04
C GLU A 64 19.38 -1.79 4.81
N VAL A 65 18.92 -2.22 3.63
CA VAL A 65 19.11 -1.48 2.38
C VAL A 65 18.39 -0.13 2.41
N LEU A 66 17.16 -0.10 2.92
CA LEU A 66 16.41 1.16 3.05
C LEU A 66 17.11 2.15 3.99
N TRP A 67 17.58 1.69 5.16
CA TRP A 67 18.31 2.54 6.11
C TRP A 67 19.66 3.00 5.56
N GLY A 68 20.36 2.14 4.83
CA GLY A 68 21.63 2.53 4.18
C GLY A 68 21.44 3.64 3.16
N CYS A 69 20.41 3.57 2.32
CA CYS A 69 20.04 4.65 1.40
C CYS A 69 19.60 5.92 2.16
N ASN A 70 18.83 5.75 3.23
CA ASN A 70 18.38 6.87 4.05
C ASN A 70 19.55 7.58 4.74
N TYR A 71 20.51 6.83 5.32
CA TYR A 71 21.73 7.38 5.96
C TYR A 71 22.63 8.13 4.98
N ALA A 72 22.64 7.71 3.73
CA ALA A 72 23.38 8.37 2.66
C ALA A 72 22.69 9.65 2.12
N GLY A 73 21.48 9.95 2.56
CA GLY A 73 20.68 11.09 2.07
C GLY A 73 20.07 10.87 0.69
N LEU A 74 19.90 9.62 0.24
CA LEU A 74 19.49 9.29 -1.11
C LEU A 74 17.97 9.17 -1.24
N ILE A 75 17.49 9.31 -2.47
CA ILE A 75 16.10 9.01 -2.84
C ILE A 75 16.05 7.54 -3.28
N TYR A 76 15.28 6.72 -2.58
CA TYR A 76 15.16 5.31 -2.90
C TYR A 76 13.78 4.94 -3.43
N THR A 77 13.77 4.19 -4.54
CA THR A 77 12.57 3.70 -5.21
C THR A 77 12.45 2.20 -5.00
N ALA A 78 11.52 1.80 -4.12
CA ALA A 78 11.18 0.40 -3.91
C ALA A 78 10.19 -0.05 -4.98
N ALA A 79 10.66 -0.89 -5.92
CA ALA A 79 9.85 -1.44 -7.00
C ALA A 79 9.29 -2.82 -6.62
N SER A 80 8.09 -3.11 -7.09
CA SER A 80 7.46 -4.41 -6.84
C SER A 80 8.23 -5.55 -7.50
N SER A 81 8.46 -6.63 -6.76
CA SER A 81 9.06 -7.88 -7.26
C SER A 81 8.16 -8.65 -8.25
N ARG A 82 6.92 -8.20 -8.45
CA ARG A 82 5.95 -8.81 -9.36
C ARG A 82 5.85 -8.09 -10.71
N LEU A 83 6.64 -7.04 -10.93
CA LEU A 83 6.68 -6.32 -12.19
C LEU A 83 7.25 -7.22 -13.30
N THR A 84 6.78 -7.02 -14.52
CA THR A 84 7.44 -7.56 -15.72
C THR A 84 8.78 -6.84 -15.96
N ALA A 85 9.65 -7.40 -16.79
CA ALA A 85 10.92 -6.77 -17.13
C ALA A 85 10.73 -5.40 -17.80
N GLU A 86 9.68 -5.22 -18.62
CA GLU A 86 9.37 -3.94 -19.25
C GLU A 86 8.96 -2.89 -18.21
N GLU A 87 8.07 -3.25 -17.29
CA GLU A 87 7.61 -2.34 -16.23
C GLU A 87 8.71 -1.99 -15.25
N LEU A 88 9.51 -2.97 -14.81
CA LEU A 88 10.64 -2.71 -13.91
C LEU A 88 11.70 -1.87 -14.59
N GLY A 89 12.05 -2.18 -15.84
CA GLY A 89 12.97 -1.39 -16.64
C GLY A 89 12.53 0.07 -16.77
N TYR A 90 11.23 0.28 -17.02
CA TYR A 90 10.65 1.62 -17.05
C TYR A 90 10.80 2.35 -15.69
N VAL A 91 10.42 1.71 -14.58
CA VAL A 91 10.51 2.33 -13.24
C VAL A 91 11.95 2.71 -12.89
N VAL A 92 12.91 1.81 -13.14
CA VAL A 92 14.33 2.03 -12.82
C VAL A 92 14.95 3.13 -13.68
N ASP A 93 14.58 3.22 -14.98
CA ASP A 93 15.09 4.28 -15.85
C ASP A 93 14.39 5.64 -15.58
N ASP A 94 13.07 5.64 -15.40
CA ASP A 94 12.28 6.86 -15.14
C ASP A 94 12.66 7.52 -13.82
N CYS A 95 12.89 6.73 -12.75
CA CYS A 95 13.35 7.27 -11.46
C CYS A 95 14.78 7.82 -11.52
N GLY A 96 15.52 7.57 -12.60
CA GLY A 96 16.89 8.05 -12.75
C GLY A 96 17.89 7.37 -11.82
N ALA A 97 17.63 6.13 -11.42
CA ALA A 97 18.49 5.40 -10.50
C ALA A 97 19.91 5.21 -11.08
N ARG A 98 20.93 5.57 -10.29
CA ARG A 98 22.34 5.31 -10.60
C ARG A 98 22.81 3.97 -10.02
N VAL A 99 22.14 3.49 -8.97
CA VAL A 99 22.40 2.17 -8.37
C VAL A 99 21.11 1.36 -8.38
N PHE A 100 21.23 0.07 -8.69
CA PHE A 100 20.14 -0.91 -8.62
C PHE A 100 20.51 -2.02 -7.65
N ILE A 101 19.66 -2.27 -6.64
CA ILE A 101 19.86 -3.30 -5.62
C ILE A 101 18.74 -4.34 -5.74
N THR A 102 19.09 -5.61 -5.83
CA THR A 102 18.17 -6.73 -6.02
C THR A 102 18.64 -7.97 -5.28
N SER A 103 17.87 -9.07 -5.35
CA SER A 103 18.22 -10.36 -4.76
C SER A 103 18.44 -11.44 -5.81
N GLN A 104 19.14 -12.51 -5.44
CA GLN A 104 19.30 -13.71 -6.28
C GLN A 104 17.94 -14.34 -6.66
N HIS A 105 16.92 -14.21 -5.81
CA HIS A 105 15.56 -14.67 -6.11
C HIS A 105 15.01 -14.05 -7.40
N LEU A 106 15.37 -12.82 -7.70
CA LEU A 106 14.93 -12.07 -8.89
C LEU A 106 15.99 -12.03 -10.01
N ALA A 107 16.98 -12.93 -10.01
CA ALA A 107 18.11 -12.93 -10.96
C ALA A 107 17.67 -12.85 -12.42
N GLY A 108 16.64 -13.60 -12.82
CA GLY A 108 16.10 -13.58 -14.19
C GLY A 108 15.54 -12.20 -14.59
N LEU A 109 14.79 -11.57 -13.69
CA LEU A 109 14.24 -10.23 -13.89
C LEU A 109 15.35 -9.17 -13.92
N ALA A 110 16.30 -9.26 -12.98
CA ALA A 110 17.46 -8.37 -12.91
C ALA A 110 18.31 -8.39 -14.18
N SER A 111 18.59 -9.59 -14.71
CA SER A 111 19.32 -9.76 -15.98
C SER A 111 18.56 -9.15 -17.17
N ALA A 112 17.25 -9.32 -17.21
CA ALA A 112 16.42 -8.86 -18.34
C ALA A 112 16.35 -7.34 -18.48
N ILE A 113 16.55 -6.57 -17.39
CA ILE A 113 16.44 -5.10 -17.40
C ILE A 113 17.77 -4.38 -17.67
N VAL A 114 18.91 -5.09 -17.72
CA VAL A 114 20.23 -4.45 -17.85
C VAL A 114 20.30 -3.52 -19.07
N ALA A 115 19.80 -3.97 -20.22
CA ALA A 115 19.83 -3.19 -21.46
C ALA A 115 18.86 -2.00 -21.47
N SER A 116 17.77 -2.05 -20.71
CA SER A 116 16.75 -0.99 -20.64
C SER A 116 17.01 0.04 -19.54
N THR A 117 18.06 -0.13 -18.74
CA THR A 117 18.40 0.75 -17.61
C THR A 117 19.81 1.33 -17.74
N PRO A 118 20.11 2.10 -18.81
CA PRO A 118 21.46 2.57 -19.13
C PRO A 118 22.02 3.60 -18.13
N LYS A 119 21.16 4.25 -17.32
CA LYS A 119 21.57 5.20 -16.29
C LYS A 119 22.14 4.50 -15.05
N VAL A 120 21.86 3.20 -14.86
CA VAL A 120 22.36 2.43 -13.73
C VAL A 120 23.86 2.13 -13.94
N GLU A 121 24.66 2.81 -13.14
CA GLU A 121 26.13 2.69 -13.17
C GLU A 121 26.60 1.46 -12.41
N TRP A 122 25.84 1.04 -11.38
CA TRP A 122 26.22 -0.05 -10.49
C TRP A 122 25.03 -0.91 -10.08
N ARG A 123 25.24 -2.23 -10.09
CA ARG A 123 24.21 -3.22 -9.73
C ARG A 123 24.74 -4.13 -8.64
N LEU A 124 24.00 -4.20 -7.53
CA LEU A 124 24.30 -5.04 -6.37
C LEU A 124 23.26 -6.14 -6.23
N MET A 125 23.69 -7.34 -5.94
CA MET A 125 22.81 -8.50 -5.75
C MET A 125 23.08 -9.14 -4.40
N LEU A 126 21.99 -9.32 -3.62
CA LEU A 126 21.99 -10.07 -2.37
C LEU A 126 21.88 -11.57 -2.64
N ASP A 127 22.51 -12.37 -1.76
CA ASP A 127 22.48 -13.84 -1.74
C ASP A 127 23.05 -14.51 -3.01
N GLY A 128 23.76 -13.77 -3.84
CA GLY A 128 24.38 -14.33 -5.03
C GLY A 128 24.96 -13.31 -5.99
N VAL A 129 25.36 -13.78 -7.16
CA VAL A 129 25.96 -12.97 -8.21
C VAL A 129 25.51 -13.47 -9.58
N ILE A 130 25.22 -12.56 -10.50
CA ILE A 130 25.01 -12.84 -11.92
C ILE A 130 25.87 -11.90 -12.77
N ASP A 131 25.97 -12.18 -14.06
CA ASP A 131 26.73 -11.31 -14.98
C ASP A 131 26.19 -9.86 -14.95
N GLY A 132 27.11 -8.89 -14.78
CA GLY A 132 26.79 -7.48 -14.65
C GLY A 132 26.27 -7.03 -13.27
N HIS A 133 26.28 -7.91 -12.25
CA HIS A 133 25.94 -7.58 -10.86
C HIS A 133 27.06 -8.03 -9.93
N GLU A 134 27.36 -7.21 -8.92
CA GLU A 134 28.33 -7.51 -7.87
C GLU A 134 27.64 -8.02 -6.60
N SER A 135 28.37 -8.82 -5.78
CA SER A 135 27.88 -9.29 -4.48
C SER A 135 27.65 -8.10 -3.56
N TYR A 136 26.42 -7.94 -3.08
CA TYR A 136 26.08 -6.95 -2.07
C TYR A 136 26.90 -7.18 -0.79
N GLU A 137 26.93 -8.41 -0.29
CA GLU A 137 27.56 -8.78 0.97
C GLU A 137 29.06 -8.51 0.94
N ASP A 138 29.76 -8.98 -0.09
CA ASP A 138 31.22 -8.83 -0.21
C ASP A 138 31.60 -7.35 -0.35
N THR A 139 30.80 -6.60 -1.13
CA THR A 139 31.10 -5.19 -1.41
C THR A 139 30.82 -4.33 -0.17
N VAL A 140 29.66 -4.49 0.47
CA VAL A 140 29.29 -3.73 1.67
C VAL A 140 30.24 -4.01 2.85
N ALA A 141 30.68 -5.26 3.02
CA ALA A 141 31.56 -5.65 4.13
C ALA A 141 32.91 -4.91 4.17
N MET A 142 33.37 -4.37 3.04
CA MET A 142 34.66 -3.68 2.94
C MET A 142 34.63 -2.22 3.43
N HIS A 143 33.42 -1.66 3.67
CA HIS A 143 33.27 -0.25 4.02
C HIS A 143 33.15 0.00 5.53
N ASP A 144 33.37 1.26 5.94
CA ASP A 144 33.33 1.67 7.35
C ASP A 144 31.93 1.46 7.95
N ALA A 145 31.91 0.93 9.17
CA ALA A 145 30.70 0.71 9.95
C ALA A 145 30.28 1.92 10.79
N GLY A 146 31.12 2.93 10.86
CA GLY A 146 30.81 4.17 11.58
C GLY A 146 29.89 5.09 10.77
N PRO A 147 29.30 6.10 11.43
CA PRO A 147 28.42 7.03 10.74
C PRO A 147 29.17 7.94 9.77
N LEU A 148 28.55 8.25 8.63
CA LEU A 148 29.00 9.33 7.75
C LEU A 148 29.05 10.68 8.51
N PRO A 149 30.05 11.54 8.26
CA PRO A 149 30.19 12.79 9.01
C PRO A 149 29.13 13.85 8.66
N ASP A 150 28.49 13.74 7.52
CA ASP A 150 27.57 14.73 6.92
C ASP A 150 26.20 14.11 6.57
N ARG A 151 25.67 13.24 7.43
CA ARG A 151 24.40 12.56 7.20
C ARG A 151 23.22 13.52 7.13
N VAL A 152 22.48 13.46 6.04
CA VAL A 152 21.14 14.03 5.94
C VAL A 152 20.15 12.89 5.69
N ALA A 153 18.90 13.06 6.12
CA ALA A 153 17.91 12.03 5.92
C ALA A 153 17.58 11.87 4.43
N GLY A 154 17.57 10.63 3.92
CA GLY A 154 17.02 10.29 2.63
C GLY A 154 15.49 10.20 2.66
N THR A 155 14.89 9.94 1.52
CA THR A 155 13.44 9.76 1.38
C THR A 155 13.09 8.72 0.33
N ASP A 156 11.88 8.17 0.41
CA ASP A 156 11.36 7.32 -0.63
C ASP A 156 10.73 8.12 -1.78
N MET A 157 10.87 7.64 -3.01
CA MET A 157 10.05 8.01 -4.15
C MET A 157 9.37 6.74 -4.68
N LEU A 158 8.07 6.59 -4.43
CA LEU A 158 7.36 5.37 -4.76
C LEU A 158 6.46 5.57 -5.96
N TYR A 159 6.33 4.51 -6.76
CA TYR A 159 5.50 4.52 -7.95
C TYR A 159 4.07 4.10 -7.61
N SER A 160 3.12 5.01 -7.84
CA SER A 160 1.70 4.71 -7.75
C SER A 160 1.21 4.04 -9.04
N SER A 161 0.32 3.06 -8.90
CA SER A 161 -0.43 2.53 -10.05
C SER A 161 -1.35 3.62 -10.58
N GLY A 162 -0.92 4.34 -11.59
CA GLY A 162 -1.76 5.33 -12.26
C GLY A 162 -3.04 4.69 -12.80
N THR A 163 -4.20 5.31 -12.56
CA THR A 163 -5.49 4.86 -13.13
C THR A 163 -5.55 5.01 -14.65
N THR A 164 -4.63 5.76 -15.25
CA THR A 164 -4.68 6.22 -16.65
C THR A 164 -3.47 5.84 -17.49
N GLY A 165 -2.56 4.94 -17.03
CA GLY A 165 -1.38 4.61 -17.83
C GLY A 165 -0.23 4.01 -17.03
N ARG A 166 1.01 4.35 -17.41
CA ARG A 166 2.22 3.90 -16.75
C ARG A 166 2.29 4.40 -15.30
N PRO A 167 2.88 3.62 -14.37
CA PRO A 167 3.09 4.04 -13.00
C PRO A 167 3.82 5.39 -12.93
N LYS A 168 3.49 6.22 -11.94
CA LYS A 168 4.11 7.55 -11.73
C LYS A 168 4.84 7.58 -10.41
N GLY A 169 6.07 8.06 -10.42
CA GLY A 169 6.84 8.34 -9.23
C GLY A 169 6.22 9.50 -8.46
N VAL A 170 5.98 9.30 -7.19
CA VAL A 170 5.52 10.36 -6.27
C VAL A 170 6.73 10.82 -5.47
N LEU A 171 7.20 12.01 -5.75
CA LEU A 171 8.35 12.62 -5.09
C LEU A 171 7.85 13.57 -3.98
N PRO A 172 8.08 13.22 -2.70
CA PRO A 172 7.84 14.13 -1.59
C PRO A 172 8.95 15.20 -1.54
N ALA A 173 8.76 16.20 -0.68
CA ALA A 173 9.82 17.15 -0.38
C ALA A 173 11.05 16.41 0.18
N VAL A 174 12.20 16.61 -0.46
CA VAL A 174 13.46 15.96 -0.05
C VAL A 174 13.96 16.61 1.24
N PRO A 175 14.20 15.85 2.32
CA PRO A 175 14.73 16.40 3.55
C PRO A 175 16.11 17.05 3.35
N SER A 176 16.33 18.18 4.02
CA SER A 176 17.66 18.82 4.13
C SER A 176 18.17 18.85 5.57
N THR A 177 17.46 18.21 6.46
CA THR A 177 17.74 18.17 7.90
C THR A 177 18.77 17.07 8.18
N PRO A 178 19.74 17.30 9.09
CA PRO A 178 20.62 16.24 9.58
C PRO A 178 19.81 15.04 10.07
N LEU A 179 20.30 13.83 9.81
CA LEU A 179 19.59 12.59 10.16
C LEU A 179 19.22 12.52 11.65
N GLU A 180 20.09 13.01 12.52
CA GLU A 180 19.92 13.02 13.97
C GLU A 180 18.73 13.89 14.42
N GLU A 181 18.41 14.92 13.65
CA GLU A 181 17.32 15.87 13.92
C GLU A 181 16.02 15.52 13.18
N PHE A 182 16.12 14.62 12.19
CA PHE A 182 14.99 14.24 11.36
C PHE A 182 14.02 13.31 12.10
N SER A 183 12.73 13.58 11.96
CA SER A 183 11.64 12.68 12.38
C SER A 183 10.61 12.60 11.25
N SER A 184 10.30 11.40 10.81
CA SER A 184 9.27 11.22 9.78
C SER A 184 7.87 11.50 10.34
N GLY A 185 6.98 12.03 9.51
CA GLY A 185 5.57 12.24 9.88
C GLY A 185 4.88 10.94 10.31
N VAL A 186 5.21 9.80 9.68
CA VAL A 186 4.66 8.49 10.05
C VAL A 186 5.08 8.08 11.46
N LYS A 187 6.35 8.30 11.85
CA LYS A 187 6.79 8.06 13.24
C LYS A 187 5.97 8.87 14.24
N THR A 188 5.78 10.16 13.97
CA THR A 188 4.99 11.04 14.85
C THR A 188 3.54 10.55 14.96
N LEU A 189 2.94 10.09 13.84
CA LEU A 189 1.59 9.51 13.85
C LEU A 189 1.54 8.21 14.65
N LEU A 190 2.55 7.33 14.53
CA LEU A 190 2.62 6.09 15.30
C LEU A 190 2.66 6.37 16.82
N GLU A 191 3.45 7.33 17.24
CA GLU A 191 3.56 7.70 18.67
C GLU A 191 2.26 8.33 19.20
N LEU A 192 1.67 9.26 18.44
CA LEU A 192 0.51 10.03 18.91
C LEU A 192 -0.81 9.29 18.82
N LEU A 193 -1.05 8.54 17.74
CA LEU A 193 -2.34 7.88 17.47
C LEU A 193 -2.38 6.44 17.92
N PHE A 194 -1.23 5.75 17.95
CA PHE A 194 -1.17 4.32 18.22
C PHE A 194 -0.29 3.97 19.41
N ALA A 195 0.16 4.95 20.19
CA ALA A 195 1.00 4.75 21.39
C ALA A 195 2.23 3.85 21.13
N MET A 196 2.84 3.95 19.94
CA MET A 196 4.05 3.23 19.59
C MET A 196 5.23 3.74 20.40
N ASP A 197 5.96 2.83 21.06
CA ASP A 197 7.18 3.11 21.78
C ASP A 197 8.17 1.93 21.64
N ASP A 198 9.32 2.00 22.28
CA ASP A 198 10.39 1.01 22.18
C ASP A 198 10.06 -0.35 22.80
N SER A 199 8.95 -0.49 23.52
CA SER A 199 8.50 -1.77 24.10
C SER A 199 7.66 -2.63 23.14
N LYS A 200 7.22 -2.07 22.02
CA LYS A 200 6.24 -2.68 21.12
C LYS A 200 6.85 -3.67 20.12
N THR A 201 6.00 -4.56 19.62
CA THR A 201 6.31 -5.47 18.51
C THR A 201 5.31 -5.24 17.38
N TYR A 202 5.83 -4.97 16.19
CA TYR A 202 5.02 -4.72 14.99
C TYR A 202 5.10 -5.90 14.02
N LEU A 203 3.95 -6.48 13.67
CA LEU A 203 3.83 -7.54 12.66
C LEU A 203 3.51 -6.92 11.30
N SER A 204 4.39 -7.12 10.32
CA SER A 204 4.27 -6.63 8.94
C SER A 204 3.87 -7.76 7.99
N PRO A 205 2.58 -7.86 7.60
CA PRO A 205 2.10 -8.95 6.75
C PRO A 205 2.16 -8.63 5.25
N ALA A 206 2.51 -7.40 4.88
CA ALA A 206 2.43 -6.93 3.50
C ALA A 206 3.81 -6.76 2.85
N PRO A 207 3.89 -6.74 1.50
CA PRO A 207 5.16 -6.55 0.79
C PRO A 207 5.79 -5.19 1.10
N LEU A 208 7.09 -5.19 1.43
CA LEU A 208 7.85 -4.01 1.84
C LEU A 208 8.07 -2.96 0.73
N TYR A 209 7.81 -3.31 -0.53
CA TYR A 209 7.87 -2.35 -1.62
C TYR A 209 6.65 -1.40 -1.70
N HIS A 210 5.61 -1.62 -0.89
CA HIS A 210 4.48 -0.69 -0.79
C HIS A 210 4.76 0.45 0.20
N ALA A 211 4.15 1.62 -0.07
CA ALA A 211 4.35 2.83 0.72
C ALA A 211 4.07 2.62 2.22
N ALA A 212 2.93 2.01 2.56
CA ALA A 212 2.55 1.82 3.95
C ALA A 212 3.47 0.84 4.68
N PRO A 213 3.66 -0.42 4.24
CA PRO A 213 4.57 -1.36 4.93
C PRO A 213 5.99 -0.82 5.04
N LEU A 214 6.54 -0.21 3.99
CA LEU A 214 7.87 0.37 4.00
C LEU A 214 8.00 1.46 5.05
N ARG A 215 7.14 2.49 4.97
CA ARG A 215 7.17 3.66 5.84
C ARG A 215 6.88 3.30 7.30
N PHE A 216 5.92 2.36 7.54
CA PHE A 216 5.60 1.89 8.88
C PHE A 216 6.76 1.10 9.50
N CYS A 217 7.37 0.13 8.78
CA CYS A 217 8.51 -0.63 9.30
C CYS A 217 9.68 0.28 9.68
N MET A 218 10.05 1.23 8.81
CA MET A 218 11.10 2.19 9.13
C MET A 218 10.73 3.08 10.33
N ALA A 219 9.48 3.56 10.41
CA ALA A 219 9.02 4.38 11.52
C ALA A 219 9.00 3.61 12.85
N VAL A 220 8.59 2.34 12.84
CA VAL A 220 8.62 1.43 13.99
C VAL A 220 10.05 1.26 14.50
N GLN A 221 11.02 1.01 13.61
CA GLN A 221 12.43 0.94 13.98
C GLN A 221 12.99 2.28 14.49
N ALA A 222 12.51 3.40 13.93
CA ALA A 222 12.84 4.73 14.43
C ALA A 222 12.24 5.02 15.82
N CYS A 223 11.23 4.28 16.28
CA CYS A 223 10.73 4.28 17.66
C CYS A 223 11.51 3.31 18.57
N GLY A 224 12.43 2.50 18.05
CA GLY A 224 13.15 1.49 18.81
C GLY A 224 12.41 0.17 18.99
N SER A 225 11.33 -0.06 18.23
CA SER A 225 10.48 -1.23 18.29
C SER A 225 10.92 -2.33 17.32
N THR A 226 10.58 -3.59 17.63
CA THR A 226 10.86 -4.76 16.80
C THR A 226 9.86 -4.88 15.67
N VAL A 227 10.33 -5.17 14.45
CA VAL A 227 9.52 -5.51 13.28
C VAL A 227 9.62 -7.01 13.01
N VAL A 228 8.47 -7.70 12.97
CA VAL A 228 8.35 -9.07 12.49
C VAL A 228 7.78 -9.02 11.08
N VAL A 229 8.52 -9.53 10.09
CA VAL A 229 8.16 -9.48 8.67
C VAL A 229 7.69 -10.85 8.21
N MET A 230 6.48 -10.93 7.65
CA MET A 230 6.03 -12.12 6.94
C MET A 230 6.58 -12.10 5.51
N GLU A 231 7.10 -13.23 5.04
CA GLU A 231 7.52 -13.39 3.64
C GLU A 231 6.31 -13.34 2.70
N HIS A 232 5.19 -13.96 3.13
CA HIS A 232 3.91 -13.96 2.44
C HIS A 232 2.77 -13.91 3.45
N PHE A 233 1.67 -13.26 3.10
CA PHE A 233 0.48 -13.27 3.95
C PHE A 233 -0.27 -14.60 3.84
N ASP A 234 -0.38 -15.31 4.95
CA ASP A 234 -1.35 -16.38 5.19
C ASP A 234 -2.21 -16.01 6.41
N ALA A 235 -3.53 -16.21 6.33
CA ALA A 235 -4.45 -15.74 7.35
C ALA A 235 -4.32 -16.50 8.69
N ALA A 236 -4.08 -17.81 8.65
CA ALA A 236 -3.92 -18.63 9.86
C ALA A 236 -2.54 -18.40 10.50
N GLU A 237 -1.49 -18.35 9.68
CA GLU A 237 -0.14 -18.03 10.13
C GLU A 237 -0.07 -16.65 10.76
N TYR A 238 -0.76 -15.65 10.19
CA TYR A 238 -0.81 -14.31 10.76
C TYR A 238 -1.34 -14.31 12.21
N LEU A 239 -2.43 -15.04 12.48
CA LEU A 239 -2.97 -15.18 13.83
C LEU A 239 -1.98 -15.88 14.77
N GLN A 240 -1.32 -16.94 14.30
CA GLN A 240 -0.26 -17.66 15.05
C GLN A 240 0.90 -16.73 15.41
N LEU A 241 1.31 -15.86 14.49
CA LEU A 241 2.44 -14.95 14.69
C LEU A 241 2.10 -13.83 15.69
N ILE A 242 0.83 -13.38 15.77
CA ILE A 242 0.39 -12.45 16.82
C ILE A 242 0.67 -13.08 18.20
N GLU A 243 0.23 -14.29 18.44
CA GLU A 243 0.45 -15.00 19.70
C GLU A 243 1.94 -15.27 19.94
N GLN A 244 2.64 -15.83 18.95
CA GLN A 244 4.05 -16.23 19.05
C GLN A 244 4.98 -15.08 19.43
N TYR A 245 4.78 -13.91 18.84
CA TYR A 245 5.62 -12.72 19.06
C TYR A 245 4.99 -11.70 19.98
N SER A 246 3.80 -11.99 20.54
CA SER A 246 3.01 -11.03 21.32
C SER A 246 2.92 -9.69 20.59
N ALA A 247 2.55 -9.76 19.30
CA ALA A 247 2.50 -8.58 18.44
C ALA A 247 1.45 -7.60 18.94
N THR A 248 1.87 -6.34 19.13
CA THR A 248 1.02 -5.28 19.66
C THR A 248 0.42 -4.43 18.54
N HIS A 249 1.11 -4.31 17.43
CA HIS A 249 0.72 -3.45 16.31
C HIS A 249 0.87 -4.17 14.97
N SER A 250 -0.01 -3.83 14.04
CA SER A 250 0.09 -4.30 12.65
C SER A 250 -0.63 -3.35 11.71
N GLN A 251 -0.15 -3.25 10.46
CA GLN A 251 -0.85 -2.53 9.39
C GLN A 251 -1.30 -3.54 8.32
N LEU A 252 -2.60 -3.53 8.04
CA LEU A 252 -3.27 -4.49 7.18
C LEU A 252 -4.00 -3.79 6.02
N VAL A 253 -4.57 -4.61 5.15
CA VAL A 253 -5.54 -4.15 4.15
C VAL A 253 -6.86 -4.91 4.30
N PRO A 254 -8.01 -4.36 3.89
CA PRO A 254 -9.33 -4.97 4.12
C PRO A 254 -9.47 -6.40 3.58
N THR A 255 -8.79 -6.76 2.49
CA THR A 255 -8.79 -8.13 1.97
C THR A 255 -8.16 -9.14 2.94
N MET A 256 -7.23 -8.73 3.77
CA MET A 256 -6.67 -9.59 4.83
C MET A 256 -7.72 -9.86 5.92
N PHE A 257 -8.52 -8.86 6.29
CA PHE A 257 -9.66 -9.05 7.20
C PHE A 257 -10.67 -10.06 6.63
N VAL A 258 -11.05 -9.89 5.36
CA VAL A 258 -11.97 -10.82 4.68
C VAL A 258 -11.43 -12.24 4.71
N ARG A 259 -10.14 -12.44 4.42
CA ARG A 259 -9.50 -13.78 4.45
C ARG A 259 -9.49 -14.38 5.86
N MET A 260 -9.20 -13.61 6.88
CA MET A 260 -9.22 -14.07 8.27
C MET A 260 -10.64 -14.40 8.75
N LEU A 261 -11.64 -13.59 8.41
CA LEU A 261 -13.04 -13.84 8.75
C LEU A 261 -13.62 -15.09 8.07
N LYS A 262 -13.04 -15.51 6.93
CA LYS A 262 -13.43 -16.74 6.21
C LYS A 262 -12.73 -18.01 6.71
N LEU A 263 -11.79 -17.90 7.64
CA LEU A 263 -11.24 -19.07 8.32
C LEU A 263 -12.33 -19.77 9.14
N PRO A 264 -12.29 -21.11 9.27
CA PRO A 264 -13.15 -21.84 10.19
C PRO A 264 -13.05 -21.31 11.62
N ASP A 265 -14.16 -21.33 12.37
CA ASP A 265 -14.22 -20.82 13.75
C ASP A 265 -13.20 -21.53 14.66
N GLU A 266 -12.95 -22.83 14.43
CA GLU A 266 -11.96 -23.62 15.15
C GLU A 266 -10.55 -23.08 14.94
N VAL A 267 -10.21 -22.59 13.73
CA VAL A 267 -8.91 -21.99 13.45
C VAL A 267 -8.83 -20.59 14.05
N ARG A 268 -9.88 -19.78 13.91
CA ARG A 268 -9.91 -18.41 14.45
C ARG A 268 -9.79 -18.37 15.98
N SER A 269 -10.36 -19.35 16.66
CA SER A 269 -10.33 -19.45 18.13
C SER A 269 -9.10 -20.17 18.69
N GLN A 270 -8.21 -20.65 17.82
CA GLN A 270 -7.02 -21.40 18.25
C GLN A 270 -5.95 -20.49 18.85
N TYR A 271 -5.87 -19.23 18.39
CA TYR A 271 -4.76 -18.33 18.71
C TYR A 271 -5.24 -17.16 19.58
N ASP A 272 -4.40 -16.77 20.54
CA ASP A 272 -4.62 -15.59 21.37
C ASP A 272 -4.12 -14.31 20.67
N VAL A 273 -5.05 -13.44 20.31
CA VAL A 273 -4.76 -12.15 19.67
C VAL A 273 -4.88 -10.96 20.63
N SER A 274 -5.02 -11.22 21.93
CA SER A 274 -5.25 -10.20 22.96
C SER A 274 -4.07 -9.25 23.22
N SER A 275 -2.89 -9.58 22.67
CA SER A 275 -1.72 -8.69 22.70
C SER A 275 -1.85 -7.48 21.77
N LEU A 276 -2.78 -7.51 20.80
CA LEU A 276 -2.98 -6.40 19.87
C LEU A 276 -3.51 -5.16 20.58
N GLU A 277 -2.82 -4.06 20.41
CA GLU A 277 -3.19 -2.72 20.87
C GLU A 277 -3.69 -1.86 19.70
N ALA A 278 -3.13 -2.04 18.50
CA ALA A 278 -3.56 -1.34 17.29
C ALA A 278 -3.42 -2.22 16.02
N ALA A 279 -4.55 -2.56 15.43
CA ALA A 279 -4.66 -3.18 14.11
C ALA A 279 -5.13 -2.10 13.11
N ILE A 280 -4.18 -1.58 12.33
CA ILE A 280 -4.38 -0.42 11.47
C ILE A 280 -4.67 -0.88 10.06
N HIS A 281 -5.74 -0.42 9.43
CA HIS A 281 -5.99 -0.75 8.03
C HIS A 281 -6.11 0.50 7.15
N ALA A 282 -5.80 0.33 5.87
CA ALA A 282 -5.85 1.38 4.87
C ALA A 282 -5.83 0.82 3.44
N ALA A 283 -5.61 1.69 2.47
CA ALA A 283 -5.32 1.41 1.04
C ALA A 283 -6.51 0.98 0.19
N ALA A 284 -7.60 0.52 0.78
CA ALA A 284 -8.83 0.15 0.08
C ALA A 284 -10.05 0.40 1.00
N PRO A 285 -11.25 0.59 0.45
CA PRO A 285 -12.47 0.63 1.24
C PRO A 285 -12.66 -0.66 2.03
N CYS A 286 -13.06 -0.53 3.30
CA CYS A 286 -13.39 -1.67 4.14
C CYS A 286 -14.93 -1.80 4.21
N PRO A 287 -15.52 -2.93 3.76
CA PRO A 287 -16.97 -3.12 3.88
C PRO A 287 -17.43 -3.00 5.33
N VAL A 288 -18.57 -2.32 5.54
CA VAL A 288 -19.12 -2.05 6.88
C VAL A 288 -19.27 -3.34 7.69
N ALA A 289 -19.82 -4.40 7.07
CA ALA A 289 -20.00 -5.69 7.73
C ALA A 289 -18.67 -6.37 8.11
N VAL A 290 -17.63 -6.22 7.30
CA VAL A 290 -16.28 -6.77 7.57
C VAL A 290 -15.66 -6.05 8.76
N LYS A 291 -15.67 -4.72 8.76
CA LYS A 291 -15.09 -3.95 9.85
C LYS A 291 -15.82 -4.16 11.16
N GLN A 292 -17.18 -4.24 11.14
CA GLN A 292 -17.96 -4.58 12.31
C GLN A 292 -17.55 -5.94 12.89
N GLN A 293 -17.48 -6.98 12.06
CA GLN A 293 -17.07 -8.32 12.51
C GLN A 293 -15.65 -8.35 13.08
N MET A 294 -14.73 -7.56 12.53
CA MET A 294 -13.36 -7.45 13.08
C MET A 294 -13.36 -6.77 14.45
N ILE A 295 -14.15 -5.71 14.64
CA ILE A 295 -14.30 -5.05 15.94
C ILE A 295 -14.95 -5.99 16.95
N ASP A 296 -15.98 -6.74 16.54
CA ASP A 296 -16.65 -7.72 17.42
C ASP A 296 -15.69 -8.84 17.84
N TRP A 297 -14.75 -9.24 16.97
CA TRP A 297 -13.79 -10.31 17.25
C TRP A 297 -12.56 -9.82 18.04
N TRP A 298 -11.91 -8.73 17.60
CA TRP A 298 -10.65 -8.27 18.20
C TRP A 298 -10.83 -7.19 19.25
N GLY A 299 -12.05 -6.63 19.38
CA GLY A 299 -12.32 -5.49 20.25
C GLY A 299 -11.97 -4.15 19.58
N PRO A 300 -11.95 -3.06 20.37
CA PRO A 300 -11.82 -1.69 19.85
C PRO A 300 -10.37 -1.31 19.47
N VAL A 301 -9.61 -2.27 18.96
CA VAL A 301 -8.21 -2.08 18.51
C VAL A 301 -8.09 -1.82 17.02
N ILE A 302 -9.21 -1.77 16.30
CA ILE A 302 -9.24 -1.51 14.85
C ILE A 302 -9.16 -0.02 14.59
N HIS A 303 -8.17 0.37 13.82
CA HIS A 303 -7.96 1.73 13.37
C HIS A 303 -7.95 1.78 11.84
N GLU A 304 -8.38 2.90 11.29
CA GLU A 304 -8.33 3.17 9.87
C GLU A 304 -7.66 4.50 9.61
N TYR A 305 -6.92 4.59 8.51
CA TYR A 305 -6.56 5.87 7.95
C TYR A 305 -6.79 5.91 6.44
N TYR A 306 -7.13 7.09 5.95
CA TYR A 306 -7.18 7.40 4.53
C TYR A 306 -6.11 8.44 4.20
N ALA A 307 -5.19 8.06 3.33
CA ALA A 307 -4.09 8.90 2.83
C ALA A 307 -3.58 8.34 1.50
N GLY A 308 -2.94 9.18 0.70
CA GLY A 308 -2.22 8.77 -0.50
C GLY A 308 -0.72 8.62 -0.29
N THR A 309 -0.05 8.00 -1.26
CA THR A 309 1.42 8.00 -1.36
C THR A 309 1.95 9.43 -1.44
N GLU A 310 1.16 10.33 -2.00
CA GLU A 310 1.37 11.76 -2.17
C GLU A 310 1.55 12.52 -0.84
N GLY A 311 1.04 11.98 0.28
CA GLY A 311 1.16 12.59 1.59
C GLY A 311 0.44 13.94 1.73
N ASN A 312 -0.53 14.22 0.86
CA ASN A 312 -1.23 15.51 0.78
C ASN A 312 -2.33 15.71 1.81
N GLY A 313 -2.68 14.67 2.57
CA GLY A 313 -3.68 14.71 3.64
C GLY A 313 -3.68 13.40 4.41
N PHE A 314 -4.22 13.45 5.63
CA PHE A 314 -4.35 12.29 6.50
C PHE A 314 -5.68 12.36 7.25
N VAL A 315 -6.51 11.33 7.06
CA VAL A 315 -7.80 11.16 7.76
C VAL A 315 -7.70 9.94 8.64
N TYR A 316 -8.21 10.01 9.84
CA TYR A 316 -8.07 8.96 10.86
C TYR A 316 -9.40 8.60 11.51
N CYS A 317 -9.58 7.31 11.79
CA CYS A 317 -10.73 6.73 12.46
C CYS A 317 -10.28 5.62 13.40
N ASN A 318 -10.73 5.64 14.66
CA ASN A 318 -10.64 4.50 15.57
C ASN A 318 -11.98 3.75 15.65
N SER A 319 -12.00 2.65 16.41
CA SER A 319 -13.21 1.82 16.55
C SER A 319 -14.40 2.57 17.13
N ASP A 320 -14.19 3.42 18.15
CA ASP A 320 -15.28 4.16 18.78
C ASP A 320 -15.90 5.19 17.82
N MET A 321 -15.05 5.93 17.12
CA MET A 321 -15.47 6.88 16.07
C MET A 321 -16.25 6.15 14.97
N TRP A 322 -15.75 4.99 14.55
CA TRP A 322 -16.40 4.23 13.49
C TRP A 322 -17.73 3.62 13.91
N LEU A 323 -17.85 3.13 15.15
CA LEU A 323 -19.11 2.60 15.69
C LEU A 323 -20.19 3.68 15.81
N ALA A 324 -19.78 4.94 16.05
CA ALA A 324 -20.69 6.08 16.05
C ALA A 324 -21.08 6.51 14.61
N HIS A 325 -20.17 6.35 13.63
CA HIS A 325 -20.32 6.78 12.23
C HIS A 325 -19.97 5.62 11.26
N PRO A 326 -20.77 4.54 11.20
CA PRO A 326 -20.44 3.37 10.38
C PRO A 326 -20.25 3.71 8.90
N GLY A 327 -19.13 3.23 8.31
CA GLY A 327 -18.78 3.48 6.92
C GLY A 327 -17.89 4.70 6.68
N THR A 328 -17.64 5.52 7.71
CA THR A 328 -16.67 6.62 7.63
C THR A 328 -15.23 6.13 7.53
N VAL A 329 -14.36 6.92 6.91
CA VAL A 329 -12.90 6.80 7.00
C VAL A 329 -12.30 7.71 8.08
N GLY A 330 -13.15 8.50 8.77
CA GLY A 330 -12.79 9.31 9.94
C GLY A 330 -12.77 10.81 9.71
N VAL A 331 -11.94 11.49 10.50
CA VAL A 331 -11.78 12.95 10.47
C VAL A 331 -10.37 13.34 10.05
N PRO A 332 -10.18 14.51 9.41
CA PRO A 332 -8.87 14.98 9.00
C PRO A 332 -7.98 15.31 10.20
N ILE A 333 -6.69 14.96 10.09
CA ILE A 333 -5.65 15.25 11.07
C ILE A 333 -4.57 16.13 10.41
N ASN A 334 -4.34 17.31 10.97
CA ASN A 334 -3.36 18.29 10.45
C ASN A 334 -3.60 18.73 8.99
N CYS A 335 -4.83 18.64 8.53
CA CYS A 335 -5.26 19.12 7.21
C CYS A 335 -6.74 19.48 7.26
N SER A 336 -7.23 20.21 6.25
CA SER A 336 -8.67 20.40 5.99
C SER A 336 -9.09 19.56 4.80
N VAL A 337 -10.35 19.11 4.81
CA VAL A 337 -10.98 18.41 3.70
C VAL A 337 -12.01 19.33 3.06
N HIS A 338 -11.97 19.44 1.74
CA HIS A 338 -12.91 20.21 0.92
C HIS A 338 -13.58 19.25 -0.07
N ILE A 339 -14.90 19.32 -0.18
CA ILE A 339 -15.67 18.53 -1.14
C ILE A 339 -16.11 19.47 -2.27
N VAL A 340 -15.62 19.20 -3.49
CA VAL A 340 -15.76 20.11 -4.63
C VAL A 340 -16.62 19.49 -5.72
N GLY A 341 -17.63 20.23 -6.17
CA GLY A 341 -18.52 19.85 -7.25
C GLY A 341 -17.88 19.89 -8.64
N GLU A 342 -18.65 19.55 -9.67
CA GLU A 342 -18.18 19.60 -11.07
C GLU A 342 -17.95 21.04 -11.57
N ASP A 343 -18.59 22.02 -10.97
CA ASP A 343 -18.42 23.46 -11.24
C ASP A 343 -17.13 24.05 -10.63
N GLY A 344 -16.41 23.27 -9.82
CA GLY A 344 -15.19 23.70 -9.13
C GLY A 344 -15.44 24.45 -7.82
N GLU A 345 -16.67 24.50 -7.33
CA GLU A 345 -17.04 25.12 -6.06
C GLU A 345 -17.29 24.08 -4.97
N GLU A 346 -17.14 24.45 -3.71
CA GLU A 346 -17.47 23.57 -2.59
C GLU A 346 -18.98 23.28 -2.54
N VAL A 347 -19.32 21.99 -2.32
CA VAL A 347 -20.70 21.55 -2.18
C VAL A 347 -21.17 21.64 -0.71
N PRO A 348 -22.48 21.72 -0.45
CA PRO A 348 -23.04 21.65 0.88
C PRO A 348 -22.68 20.33 1.61
N VAL A 349 -22.66 20.40 2.95
CA VAL A 349 -22.46 19.22 3.81
C VAL A 349 -23.47 18.12 3.46
N GLY A 350 -22.99 16.88 3.34
CA GLY A 350 -23.77 15.71 2.94
C GLY A 350 -23.85 15.49 1.43
N GLU A 351 -23.48 16.45 0.60
CA GLU A 351 -23.44 16.27 -0.84
C GLU A 351 -22.08 15.70 -1.28
N ALA A 352 -22.11 14.82 -2.28
CA ALA A 352 -20.91 14.16 -2.79
C ALA A 352 -20.19 15.02 -3.83
N GLY A 353 -18.87 15.03 -3.77
CA GLY A 353 -17.99 15.71 -4.73
C GLY A 353 -16.58 15.13 -4.70
N THR A 354 -15.67 15.74 -5.44
CA THR A 354 -14.25 15.36 -5.42
C THR A 354 -13.62 15.80 -4.10
N VAL A 355 -12.92 14.88 -3.45
CA VAL A 355 -12.21 15.15 -2.18
C VAL A 355 -10.91 15.86 -2.46
N TYR A 356 -10.73 17.04 -1.86
CA TYR A 356 -9.48 17.80 -1.85
C TYR A 356 -8.96 17.97 -0.44
N PHE A 357 -7.63 18.06 -0.34
CA PHE A 357 -6.94 18.35 0.91
C PHE A 357 -6.27 19.71 0.87
N GLU A 358 -6.45 20.50 1.91
CA GLU A 358 -5.64 21.66 2.24
C GLU A 358 -4.67 21.26 3.34
N SER A 359 -3.39 21.20 3.00
CA SER A 359 -2.30 20.89 3.95
C SER A 359 -1.04 21.65 3.56
N GLY A 360 -0.08 21.70 4.48
CA GLY A 360 1.24 22.29 4.19
C GLY A 360 2.18 21.35 3.40
N ALA A 361 1.74 20.12 3.11
CA ALA A 361 2.56 19.14 2.40
C ALA A 361 2.55 19.41 0.89
N THR A 362 3.72 19.30 0.28
CA THR A 362 3.91 19.40 -1.17
C THR A 362 4.44 18.08 -1.72
N PHE A 363 3.97 17.71 -2.90
CA PHE A 363 4.47 16.57 -3.66
C PHE A 363 4.46 16.92 -5.16
N GLU A 364 5.20 16.16 -5.93
CA GLU A 364 5.19 16.24 -7.39
C GLU A 364 5.10 14.84 -7.99
N TYR A 365 4.44 14.71 -9.12
CA TYR A 365 4.57 13.51 -9.94
C TYR A 365 5.84 13.65 -10.77
N HIS A 366 6.78 12.76 -10.51
CA HIS A 366 8.10 12.78 -11.13
C HIS A 366 7.99 12.72 -12.66
N ASN A 367 8.69 13.63 -13.34
CA ASN A 367 8.64 13.80 -14.80
C ASN A 367 7.24 14.03 -15.39
N ASP A 368 6.23 14.43 -14.57
CA ASP A 368 4.86 14.66 -15.05
C ASP A 368 4.26 15.96 -14.47
N PRO A 369 4.69 17.12 -14.98
CA PRO A 369 4.16 18.41 -14.50
C PRO A 369 2.69 18.63 -14.84
N GLU A 370 2.18 18.02 -15.92
CA GLU A 370 0.77 18.13 -16.31
C GLU A 370 -0.12 17.41 -15.29
N LYS A 371 0.23 16.20 -14.89
CA LYS A 371 -0.49 15.47 -13.85
C LYS A 371 -0.38 16.17 -12.49
N THR A 372 0.79 16.72 -12.17
CA THR A 372 1.00 17.52 -10.96
C THR A 372 0.04 18.70 -10.94
N ALA A 373 -0.06 19.46 -12.03
CA ALA A 373 -0.98 20.57 -12.16
C ALA A 373 -2.45 20.11 -12.09
N ALA A 374 -2.81 19.01 -12.77
CA ALA A 374 -4.17 18.47 -12.77
C ALA A 374 -4.63 17.96 -11.38
N SER A 375 -3.69 17.67 -10.47
CA SER A 375 -4.01 17.29 -9.08
C SER A 375 -4.25 18.49 -8.16
N ARG A 376 -4.16 19.73 -8.67
CA ARG A 376 -4.27 20.96 -7.88
C ARG A 376 -5.56 21.71 -8.19
N HIS A 377 -6.22 22.17 -7.14
CA HIS A 377 -7.30 23.15 -7.24
C HIS A 377 -6.72 24.57 -7.35
N PRO A 378 -7.41 25.54 -8.00
CA PRO A 378 -6.96 26.94 -8.05
C PRO A 378 -6.71 27.57 -6.67
N SER A 379 -7.41 27.12 -5.62
CA SER A 379 -7.19 27.52 -4.21
C SER A 379 -5.93 26.95 -3.58
N GLY A 380 -5.16 26.11 -4.30
CA GLY A 380 -3.94 25.47 -3.79
C GLY A 380 -4.16 24.11 -3.13
N TRP A 381 -5.40 23.65 -2.99
CA TRP A 381 -5.72 22.31 -2.48
C TRP A 381 -5.28 21.21 -3.46
N SER A 382 -5.13 20.00 -2.96
CA SER A 382 -4.73 18.84 -3.79
C SER A 382 -5.68 17.65 -3.64
N THR A 383 -5.84 16.88 -4.71
CA THR A 383 -6.73 15.71 -4.74
C THR A 383 -6.01 14.44 -5.16
N LEU A 384 -6.52 13.29 -4.69
CA LEU A 384 -6.17 11.94 -5.16
C LEU A 384 -7.14 11.42 -6.23
N GLY A 385 -8.20 12.21 -6.53
CA GLY A 385 -9.26 11.84 -7.47
C GLY A 385 -10.34 10.95 -6.86
N ASP A 386 -10.42 10.87 -5.54
CA ASP A 386 -11.48 10.15 -4.84
C ASP A 386 -12.73 11.04 -4.71
N VAL A 387 -13.91 10.41 -4.68
CA VAL A 387 -15.22 11.06 -4.49
C VAL A 387 -15.74 10.69 -3.11
N GLY A 388 -16.32 11.66 -2.41
CA GLY A 388 -16.87 11.45 -1.08
C GLY A 388 -17.72 12.62 -0.62
N HIS A 389 -18.18 12.55 0.62
CA HIS A 389 -18.89 13.63 1.30
C HIS A 389 -18.46 13.72 2.76
N VAL A 390 -18.74 14.85 3.38
CA VAL A 390 -18.53 15.06 4.82
C VAL A 390 -19.89 15.21 5.47
N ASP A 391 -20.12 14.54 6.63
CA ASP A 391 -21.36 14.69 7.41
C ASP A 391 -21.35 15.95 8.29
N GLU A 392 -22.45 16.18 9.04
CA GLU A 392 -22.61 17.34 9.93
C GLU A 392 -21.61 17.35 11.09
N ASP A 393 -21.05 16.20 11.46
CA ASP A 393 -20.06 16.04 12.53
C ASP A 393 -18.60 16.10 12.00
N GLY A 394 -18.43 16.28 10.69
CA GLY A 394 -17.11 16.43 10.05
C GLY A 394 -16.43 15.12 9.67
N PHE A 395 -17.15 13.99 9.69
CA PHE A 395 -16.65 12.70 9.26
C PHE A 395 -16.68 12.56 7.74
N LEU A 396 -15.57 12.09 7.16
CA LEU A 396 -15.44 11.83 5.72
C LEU A 396 -15.92 10.42 5.38
N TYR A 397 -16.73 10.33 4.33
CA TYR A 397 -17.16 9.08 3.71
C TYR A 397 -16.69 9.05 2.27
N LEU A 398 -16.01 7.97 1.87
CA LEU A 398 -15.59 7.76 0.49
C LEU A 398 -16.63 6.92 -0.26
N THR A 399 -16.99 7.37 -1.45
CA THR A 399 -17.94 6.66 -2.31
C THR A 399 -17.22 5.78 -3.31
N ASP A 400 -16.30 6.35 -4.11
CA ASP A 400 -15.48 5.64 -5.09
C ASP A 400 -14.40 6.58 -5.68
N ARG A 401 -13.65 6.09 -6.67
CA ARG A 401 -12.81 6.93 -7.52
C ARG A 401 -13.56 7.42 -8.73
N LYS A 402 -13.43 8.71 -9.06
CA LYS A 402 -14.04 9.32 -10.25
C LYS A 402 -13.75 8.51 -11.53
N ALA A 403 -12.55 7.93 -11.64
CA ALA A 403 -12.12 7.13 -12.78
C ALA A 403 -12.84 5.76 -12.93
N TYR A 404 -13.53 5.28 -11.89
CA TYR A 404 -14.24 3.99 -11.91
C TYR A 404 -15.75 4.12 -12.05
N MET A 405 -16.26 5.34 -11.99
CA MET A 405 -17.68 5.61 -12.14
C MET A 405 -18.23 5.03 -13.45
N ILE A 406 -19.34 4.33 -13.36
CA ILE A 406 -20.07 3.73 -14.48
C ILE A 406 -21.20 4.67 -14.87
N ILE A 407 -21.30 5.00 -16.14
CA ILE A 407 -22.41 5.84 -16.65
C ILE A 407 -23.39 4.95 -17.38
N THR A 408 -24.46 4.54 -16.69
CA THR A 408 -25.48 3.68 -17.23
C THR A 408 -26.81 4.43 -17.38
N GLY A 409 -27.31 4.58 -18.62
CA GLY A 409 -28.56 5.28 -18.89
C GLY A 409 -28.60 6.71 -18.36
N GLY A 410 -27.45 7.40 -18.30
CA GLY A 410 -27.32 8.75 -17.74
C GLY A 410 -27.27 8.80 -16.20
N VAL A 411 -27.21 7.66 -15.52
CA VAL A 411 -27.08 7.56 -14.07
C VAL A 411 -25.62 7.24 -13.73
N ASN A 412 -25.03 8.00 -12.81
CA ASN A 412 -23.72 7.73 -12.25
C ASN A 412 -23.82 6.60 -11.21
N VAL A 413 -23.19 5.46 -11.49
CA VAL A 413 -23.12 4.32 -10.59
C VAL A 413 -21.70 4.14 -10.12
N TYR A 414 -21.53 4.07 -8.80
CA TYR A 414 -20.25 3.81 -8.16
C TYR A 414 -20.12 2.32 -7.86
N PRO A 415 -19.23 1.58 -8.53
CA PRO A 415 -19.13 0.13 -8.42
C PRO A 415 -18.74 -0.37 -7.03
N GLN A 416 -18.12 0.47 -6.20
CA GLN A 416 -17.68 0.10 -4.86
C GLN A 416 -18.83 -0.38 -3.95
N GLU A 417 -20.05 0.14 -4.12
CA GLU A 417 -21.21 -0.31 -3.33
C GLU A 417 -21.53 -1.79 -3.61
N ALA A 418 -21.51 -2.18 -4.89
CA ALA A 418 -21.74 -3.57 -5.27
C ALA A 418 -20.56 -4.49 -4.87
N GLU A 419 -19.32 -4.00 -4.96
CA GLU A 419 -18.14 -4.74 -4.50
C GLU A 419 -18.17 -5.00 -2.98
N ASN A 420 -18.46 -3.98 -2.19
CA ASN A 420 -18.57 -4.11 -0.73
C ASN A 420 -19.63 -5.12 -0.31
N LEU A 421 -20.74 -5.17 -1.05
CA LEU A 421 -21.80 -6.13 -0.80
C LEU A 421 -21.39 -7.54 -1.22
N LEU A 422 -20.92 -7.71 -2.46
CA LEU A 422 -20.58 -9.02 -3.00
C LEU A 422 -19.44 -9.71 -2.24
N VAL A 423 -18.42 -8.98 -1.81
CA VAL A 423 -17.30 -9.57 -1.06
C VAL A 423 -17.73 -10.11 0.31
N SER A 424 -18.85 -9.62 0.87
CA SER A 424 -19.42 -10.14 2.13
C SER A 424 -20.22 -11.44 1.93
N HIS A 425 -20.53 -11.82 0.68
CA HIS A 425 -21.24 -13.07 0.41
C HIS A 425 -20.32 -14.29 0.66
N PRO A 426 -20.81 -15.37 1.32
CA PRO A 426 -19.97 -16.51 1.70
C PRO A 426 -19.27 -17.21 0.54
N ALA A 427 -19.86 -17.21 -0.66
CA ALA A 427 -19.29 -17.85 -1.85
C ALA A 427 -18.23 -17.00 -2.58
N VAL A 428 -17.96 -15.77 -2.16
CA VAL A 428 -17.09 -14.80 -2.87
C VAL A 428 -15.80 -14.61 -2.09
N VAL A 429 -14.64 -14.83 -2.71
CA VAL A 429 -13.32 -14.52 -2.13
C VAL A 429 -12.94 -13.07 -2.43
N ASP A 430 -13.14 -12.66 -3.70
CA ASP A 430 -12.83 -11.32 -4.19
C ASP A 430 -13.74 -10.96 -5.36
N VAL A 431 -13.87 -9.65 -5.66
CA VAL A 431 -14.78 -9.18 -6.72
C VAL A 431 -14.28 -7.86 -7.32
N ALA A 432 -14.44 -7.74 -8.63
CA ALA A 432 -14.30 -6.50 -9.38
C ALA A 432 -15.63 -6.14 -10.03
N VAL A 433 -16.09 -4.91 -9.84
CA VAL A 433 -17.28 -4.37 -10.53
C VAL A 433 -16.87 -3.18 -11.38
N PHE A 434 -17.31 -3.16 -12.64
CA PHE A 434 -17.00 -2.09 -13.60
C PHE A 434 -18.04 -2.01 -14.72
N GLY A 435 -18.02 -0.91 -15.49
CA GLY A 435 -18.87 -0.73 -16.65
C GLY A 435 -18.33 -1.47 -17.87
N VAL A 436 -19.18 -2.23 -18.54
CA VAL A 436 -18.93 -2.79 -19.87
C VAL A 436 -19.86 -2.15 -20.89
N PRO A 437 -19.50 -2.13 -22.21
CA PRO A 437 -20.32 -1.52 -23.24
C PRO A 437 -21.72 -2.12 -23.30
N ASP A 438 -22.71 -1.24 -23.42
CA ASP A 438 -24.13 -1.58 -23.64
C ASP A 438 -24.70 -0.66 -24.73
N ASP A 439 -25.47 -1.21 -25.67
CA ASP A 439 -25.97 -0.45 -26.83
C ASP A 439 -27.11 0.52 -26.46
N ASP A 440 -27.90 0.17 -25.44
CA ASP A 440 -29.05 0.96 -25.00
C ASP A 440 -28.70 1.95 -23.89
N PHE A 441 -27.82 1.56 -22.97
CA PHE A 441 -27.49 2.35 -21.76
C PHE A 441 -26.10 2.99 -21.78
N GLY A 442 -25.30 2.75 -22.85
CA GLY A 442 -23.90 3.18 -22.92
C GLY A 442 -22.96 2.25 -22.19
N GLU A 443 -23.13 2.12 -20.89
CA GLU A 443 -22.47 1.10 -20.05
C GLU A 443 -23.50 0.32 -19.23
N GLN A 444 -23.22 -0.97 -18.97
CA GLN A 444 -23.92 -1.77 -17.98
C GLN A 444 -22.97 -2.23 -16.87
N VAL A 445 -23.51 -2.43 -15.67
CA VAL A 445 -22.75 -2.91 -14.53
C VAL A 445 -22.44 -4.40 -14.68
N LYS A 446 -21.16 -4.76 -14.62
CA LYS A 446 -20.68 -6.14 -14.67
C LYS A 446 -19.82 -6.45 -13.44
N ALA A 447 -19.98 -7.65 -12.87
CA ALA A 447 -19.09 -8.18 -11.86
C ALA A 447 -18.20 -9.30 -12.44
N VAL A 448 -16.95 -9.35 -12.00
CA VAL A 448 -16.06 -10.50 -12.17
C VAL A 448 -15.66 -10.96 -10.77
N VAL A 449 -15.96 -12.21 -10.45
CA VAL A 449 -15.87 -12.76 -9.10
C VAL A 449 -14.80 -13.85 -9.05
N GLU A 450 -13.98 -13.81 -8.02
CA GLU A 450 -13.18 -14.94 -7.57
C GLU A 450 -14.01 -15.70 -6.52
N PRO A 451 -14.58 -16.86 -6.86
CA PRO A 451 -15.45 -17.61 -5.97
C PRO A 451 -14.62 -18.47 -5.00
N LEU A 452 -15.20 -18.79 -3.83
CA LEU A 452 -14.58 -19.71 -2.86
C LEU A 452 -14.32 -21.10 -3.48
N SER A 453 -15.19 -21.54 -4.39
CA SER A 453 -15.01 -22.74 -5.20
C SER A 453 -15.48 -22.45 -6.63
N MET A 454 -14.62 -22.73 -7.61
CA MET A 454 -14.98 -22.53 -9.02
C MET A 454 -16.15 -23.42 -9.40
N PRO A 455 -17.19 -22.88 -10.10
CA PRO A 455 -18.29 -23.68 -10.62
C PRO A 455 -17.77 -24.74 -11.60
N GLU A 456 -18.22 -25.99 -11.43
CA GLU A 456 -17.73 -27.13 -12.23
C GLU A 456 -18.44 -27.27 -13.57
N SER A 457 -19.65 -26.76 -13.69
CA SER A 457 -20.49 -26.82 -14.90
C SER A 457 -21.08 -25.46 -15.29
N ASP A 458 -21.61 -25.34 -16.51
CA ASP A 458 -22.33 -24.15 -16.95
C ASP A 458 -23.61 -23.92 -16.13
N GLU A 459 -24.26 -25.01 -15.66
CA GLU A 459 -25.44 -24.95 -14.81
C GLU A 459 -25.08 -24.39 -13.42
N ASP A 460 -24.00 -24.85 -12.79
CA ASP A 460 -23.49 -24.31 -11.53
C ASP A 460 -23.08 -22.85 -11.65
N ARG A 461 -22.45 -22.51 -12.79
CA ARG A 461 -22.08 -21.12 -13.11
C ARG A 461 -23.31 -20.22 -13.17
N ALA A 462 -24.33 -20.62 -13.91
CA ALA A 462 -25.57 -19.86 -14.03
C ALA A 462 -26.33 -19.74 -12.70
N ALA A 463 -26.32 -20.81 -11.90
CA ALA A 463 -26.95 -20.83 -10.58
C ALA A 463 -26.25 -19.86 -9.60
N LEU A 464 -24.91 -19.87 -9.57
CA LEU A 464 -24.14 -18.96 -8.73
C LEU A 464 -24.28 -17.50 -9.18
N GLU A 465 -24.25 -17.24 -10.50
CA GLU A 465 -24.50 -15.91 -11.06
C GLU A 465 -25.87 -15.38 -10.63
N ALA A 466 -26.94 -16.18 -10.81
CA ALA A 466 -28.29 -15.79 -10.41
C ALA A 466 -28.38 -15.49 -8.89
N THR A 467 -27.69 -16.29 -8.08
CA THR A 467 -27.65 -16.11 -6.62
C THR A 467 -26.99 -14.77 -6.25
N LEU A 468 -25.85 -14.46 -6.85
CA LEU A 468 -25.13 -13.21 -6.54
C LEU A 468 -25.87 -11.97 -7.05
N ILE A 469 -26.52 -12.04 -8.23
CA ILE A 469 -27.35 -10.94 -8.73
C ILE A 469 -28.58 -10.74 -7.82
N ALA A 470 -29.25 -11.82 -7.40
CA ALA A 470 -30.38 -11.75 -6.49
C ALA A 470 -29.95 -11.12 -5.15
N TYR A 471 -28.81 -11.55 -4.62
CA TYR A 471 -28.25 -10.97 -3.39
C TYR A 471 -28.01 -9.45 -3.53
N CYS A 472 -27.50 -8.99 -4.67
CA CYS A 472 -27.37 -7.56 -4.91
C CYS A 472 -28.73 -6.85 -4.94
N ARG A 473 -29.73 -7.41 -5.58
CA ARG A 473 -31.07 -6.81 -5.73
C ARG A 473 -31.84 -6.71 -4.42
N GLU A 474 -31.55 -7.56 -3.46
CA GLU A 474 -32.13 -7.49 -2.13
C GLU A 474 -31.61 -6.29 -1.31
N HIS A 475 -30.43 -5.78 -1.62
CA HIS A 475 -29.72 -4.80 -0.80
C HIS A 475 -29.45 -3.47 -1.51
N LEU A 476 -29.47 -3.44 -2.85
CA LEU A 476 -29.14 -2.27 -3.66
C LEU A 476 -30.25 -1.93 -4.65
N ALA A 477 -30.30 -0.67 -5.08
CA ALA A 477 -31.16 -0.27 -6.19
C ALA A 477 -30.75 -1.02 -7.48
N ASP A 478 -31.73 -1.44 -8.30
CA ASP A 478 -31.50 -2.30 -9.48
C ASP A 478 -30.47 -1.73 -10.46
N VAL A 479 -30.40 -0.39 -10.60
CA VAL A 479 -29.41 0.30 -11.45
C VAL A 479 -27.96 0.08 -11.01
N LYS A 480 -27.73 -0.20 -9.74
CA LYS A 480 -26.41 -0.45 -9.13
C LYS A 480 -26.02 -1.94 -9.18
N CYS A 481 -26.98 -2.82 -9.45
CA CYS A 481 -26.75 -4.26 -9.44
C CYS A 481 -26.07 -4.73 -10.73
N PRO A 482 -25.11 -5.67 -10.64
CA PRO A 482 -24.56 -6.32 -11.82
C PRO A 482 -25.66 -6.97 -12.67
N ARG A 483 -25.59 -6.78 -13.98
CA ARG A 483 -26.47 -7.44 -14.94
C ARG A 483 -25.94 -8.81 -15.35
N SER A 484 -24.64 -9.03 -15.16
CA SER A 484 -23.98 -10.32 -15.38
C SER A 484 -22.78 -10.50 -14.47
N VAL A 485 -22.46 -11.77 -14.18
CA VAL A 485 -21.32 -12.15 -13.34
C VAL A 485 -20.46 -13.18 -14.07
N ASP A 486 -19.18 -12.89 -14.23
CA ASP A 486 -18.20 -13.88 -14.69
C ASP A 486 -17.36 -14.37 -13.51
N PHE A 487 -16.79 -15.59 -13.64
CA PHE A 487 -15.98 -16.20 -12.59
C PHE A 487 -14.56 -16.44 -13.07
N ARG A 488 -13.59 -16.13 -12.22
CA ARG A 488 -12.16 -16.39 -12.44
C ARG A 488 -11.56 -17.05 -11.22
N PRO A 489 -10.57 -17.96 -11.38
CA PRO A 489 -9.90 -18.59 -10.24
C PRO A 489 -9.07 -17.59 -9.43
N GLU A 490 -8.67 -16.48 -10.04
CA GLU A 490 -7.94 -15.38 -9.43
C GLU A 490 -8.23 -14.08 -10.20
N LEU A 491 -8.40 -12.98 -9.48
CA LEU A 491 -8.54 -11.67 -10.10
C LEU A 491 -7.16 -11.04 -10.38
N PRO A 492 -6.99 -10.34 -11.52
CA PRO A 492 -5.74 -9.68 -11.83
C PRO A 492 -5.48 -8.57 -10.82
N ARG A 493 -4.30 -8.61 -10.24
CA ARG A 493 -3.84 -7.56 -9.34
C ARG A 493 -2.66 -6.83 -9.94
N HIS A 494 -2.68 -5.52 -9.78
CA HIS A 494 -1.50 -4.72 -10.06
C HIS A 494 -0.34 -5.24 -9.20
N PRO A 495 0.91 -5.14 -9.67
CA PRO A 495 2.08 -5.53 -8.87
C PRO A 495 2.12 -4.90 -7.46
N THR A 496 1.38 -3.81 -7.25
CA THR A 496 1.18 -3.19 -5.94
C THR A 496 0.19 -3.93 -5.03
N GLY A 497 -0.39 -5.05 -5.48
CA GLY A 497 -1.43 -5.79 -4.74
C GLY A 497 -2.85 -5.25 -4.92
N LYS A 498 -3.03 -4.04 -5.45
CA LYS A 498 -4.36 -3.47 -5.73
C LYS A 498 -5.03 -4.21 -6.89
N LEU A 499 -6.35 -4.37 -6.79
CA LEU A 499 -7.15 -4.94 -7.87
C LEU A 499 -6.96 -4.15 -9.18
N TYR A 500 -6.62 -4.84 -10.27
CA TYR A 500 -6.33 -4.21 -11.56
C TYR A 500 -7.62 -4.14 -12.41
N LYS A 501 -8.62 -3.38 -11.91
CA LYS A 501 -9.92 -3.20 -12.59
C LYS A 501 -9.78 -2.79 -14.05
N ARG A 502 -8.79 -1.93 -14.36
CA ARG A 502 -8.58 -1.46 -15.72
C ARG A 502 -8.26 -2.60 -16.68
N LEU A 503 -7.38 -3.54 -16.30
CA LEU A 503 -7.03 -4.67 -17.14
C LEU A 503 -8.28 -5.50 -17.49
N LEU A 504 -9.14 -5.75 -16.48
CA LEU A 504 -10.42 -6.41 -16.71
C LEU A 504 -11.32 -5.59 -17.65
N LYS A 505 -11.49 -4.29 -17.36
CA LYS A 505 -12.32 -3.41 -18.18
C LYS A 505 -11.84 -3.40 -19.65
N ASP A 506 -10.53 -3.23 -19.87
CA ASP A 506 -9.92 -3.21 -21.20
C ASP A 506 -10.19 -4.51 -21.99
N GLU A 507 -10.11 -5.69 -21.35
CA GLU A 507 -10.44 -6.99 -21.97
C GLU A 507 -11.89 -7.05 -22.49
N TYR A 508 -12.86 -6.60 -21.68
CA TYR A 508 -14.29 -6.61 -22.06
C TYR A 508 -14.60 -5.57 -23.14
N TRP A 509 -13.97 -4.39 -23.07
CA TRP A 509 -14.16 -3.35 -24.09
C TRP A 509 -13.55 -3.76 -25.42
N ALA A 510 -12.34 -4.33 -25.42
CA ALA A 510 -11.70 -4.87 -26.63
C ALA A 510 -12.52 -6.02 -27.27
N ALA A 511 -13.07 -6.93 -26.44
CA ALA A 511 -13.94 -8.01 -26.90
C ALA A 511 -15.23 -7.49 -27.58
N ALA A 512 -15.73 -6.32 -27.15
CA ALA A 512 -16.87 -5.64 -27.77
C ALA A 512 -16.48 -4.79 -29.01
N GLY A 513 -15.19 -4.76 -29.40
CA GLY A 513 -14.68 -3.97 -30.53
C GLY A 513 -14.71 -2.45 -30.27
N ARG A 514 -14.71 -2.04 -29.00
CA ARG A 514 -14.72 -0.65 -28.56
C ARG A 514 -13.45 -0.32 -27.75
N SER A 515 -13.01 0.93 -27.82
CA SER A 515 -11.96 1.47 -26.93
C SER A 515 -12.59 2.34 -25.84
N ILE A 516 -12.00 2.33 -24.67
CA ILE A 516 -12.40 3.17 -23.52
C ILE A 516 -12.09 4.63 -23.79
#